data_2908eae4cd3df4ed993cff95ee654798
#
_entry.id   2908eae4cd3df4ed993cff95ee654798
#
_cell.length_a   1.000
_cell.length_b   1.000
_cell.length_c   1.000
_cell.angle_alpha   90.00
_cell.angle_beta   90.00
_cell.angle_gamma   90.00
#
_symmetry.space_group_name_H-M   'P 1'
#
loop_
_entity.id
_entity.type
_entity.pdbx_description
1 polymer ?
#
loop_
_entity_poly.entity_id
_entity_poly.type
_entity_poly.pdbx_seq_one_letter_code
_entity_poly.pdbx_strand_id
1 'polypeptide(L)'
;MAAPRSTRNDPEARALAVLAEALRALPAHRRPEDSLQVVVDLARSETRGRYAALNVTDEHDRTQGFVTSGMTAEELRGLRVPPSSHGPLASLRADGKPVRIDNVNEHRRAFGFPPRHPAMRSLLGVPLWSDGVVRGALYVTDREDGQPFDDGDELLVLTLARHASTVIEREWY
;
A
#
# COMPACT_ATOMS: atom_id res chain seq x y z
N MET A 1 0.76 -34.74 21.21
CA MET A 1 0.40 -34.63 19.78
C MET A 1 -0.30 -33.28 19.62
N ALA A 2 0.41 -32.25 19.12
CA ALA A 2 -0.15 -30.91 18.94
C ALA A 2 -1.07 -30.90 17.74
N ALA A 3 -2.29 -30.36 17.90
CA ALA A 3 -3.24 -30.16 16.83
C ALA A 3 -2.63 -29.27 15.73
N PRO A 4 -2.89 -29.50 14.43
CA PRO A 4 -2.38 -28.62 13.39
C PRO A 4 -2.97 -27.23 13.57
N ARG A 5 -2.10 -26.21 13.69
CA ARG A 5 -2.52 -24.81 13.71
C ARG A 5 -3.30 -24.53 12.43
N SER A 6 -4.50 -24.02 12.60
CA SER A 6 -5.34 -23.60 11.48
C SER A 6 -4.55 -22.66 10.57
N THR A 7 -4.33 -23.04 9.32
CA THR A 7 -3.61 -22.24 8.32
C THR A 7 -4.26 -20.87 8.07
N ARG A 8 -5.51 -20.67 8.49
CA ARG A 8 -6.25 -19.42 8.39
C ARG A 8 -5.72 -18.30 9.29
N ASN A 9 -5.02 -18.64 10.38
CA ASN A 9 -4.50 -17.67 11.35
C ASN A 9 -2.98 -17.48 11.25
N ASP A 10 -2.32 -18.11 10.27
CA ASP A 10 -0.90 -17.94 10.06
C ASP A 10 -0.65 -16.75 9.11
N PRO A 11 0.00 -15.66 9.59
CA PRO A 11 0.26 -14.47 8.75
C PRO A 11 1.09 -14.78 7.50
N GLU A 12 2.05 -15.69 7.58
CA GLU A 12 2.89 -16.07 6.45
C GLU A 12 2.09 -16.84 5.40
N ALA A 13 1.26 -17.80 5.81
CA ALA A 13 0.39 -18.54 4.92
C ALA A 13 -0.63 -17.61 4.23
N ARG A 14 -1.17 -16.64 4.97
CA ARG A 14 -2.07 -15.62 4.44
C ARG A 14 -1.37 -14.75 3.38
N ALA A 15 -0.15 -14.28 3.65
CA ALA A 15 0.62 -13.48 2.72
C ALA A 15 0.96 -14.25 1.44
N LEU A 16 1.35 -15.53 1.54
CA LEU A 16 1.62 -16.39 0.40
C LEU A 16 0.37 -16.65 -0.45
N ALA A 17 -0.78 -16.87 0.18
CA ALA A 17 -2.05 -17.07 -0.52
C ALA A 17 -2.45 -15.83 -1.33
N VAL A 18 -2.29 -14.65 -0.77
CA VAL A 18 -2.57 -13.37 -1.44
C VAL A 18 -1.60 -13.12 -2.59
N LEU A 19 -0.31 -13.41 -2.41
CA LEU A 19 0.67 -13.33 -3.48
C LEU A 19 0.33 -14.27 -4.64
N ALA A 20 -0.06 -15.51 -4.35
CA ALA A 20 -0.47 -16.48 -5.36
C ALA A 20 -1.71 -15.99 -6.14
N GLU A 21 -2.63 -15.32 -5.47
CA GLU A 21 -3.80 -14.71 -6.10
C GLU A 21 -3.40 -13.54 -7.01
N ALA A 22 -2.51 -12.67 -6.56
CA ALA A 22 -1.97 -11.59 -7.37
C ALA A 22 -1.30 -12.11 -8.65
N LEU A 23 -0.51 -13.16 -8.56
CA LEU A 23 0.15 -13.79 -9.70
C LEU A 23 -0.84 -14.43 -10.67
N ARG A 24 -1.91 -15.07 -10.19
CA ARG A 24 -2.95 -15.67 -11.03
C ARG A 24 -3.79 -14.63 -11.77
N ALA A 25 -3.97 -13.45 -11.20
CA ALA A 25 -4.74 -12.38 -11.80
C ALA A 25 -4.01 -11.65 -12.93
N LEU A 26 -2.75 -12.00 -13.22
CA LEU A 26 -1.93 -11.40 -14.28
C LEU A 26 -2.11 -12.13 -15.60
N PRO A 27 -2.94 -11.67 -16.54
CA PRO A 27 -2.87 -12.13 -17.94
C PRO A 27 -1.62 -11.58 -18.63
N ALA A 28 -1.09 -12.36 -19.57
CA ALA A 28 0.20 -12.14 -20.22
C ALA A 28 0.38 -10.83 -21.03
N HIS A 29 -0.63 -9.96 -21.12
CA HIS A 29 -0.60 -8.77 -21.98
C HIS A 29 -1.31 -7.55 -21.38
N ARG A 30 -1.21 -7.32 -20.07
CA ARG A 30 -1.76 -6.12 -19.45
C ARG A 30 -0.70 -5.04 -19.28
N ARG A 31 -1.17 -3.80 -19.25
CA ARG A 31 -0.34 -2.65 -18.89
C ARG A 31 0.13 -2.79 -17.43
N PRO A 32 1.28 -2.22 -17.05
CA PRO A 32 1.77 -2.25 -15.66
C PRO A 32 0.72 -1.76 -14.65
N GLU A 33 -0.03 -0.73 -15.01
CA GLU A 33 -1.07 -0.15 -14.17
C GLU A 33 -2.18 -1.16 -13.82
N ASP A 34 -2.51 -2.07 -14.73
CA ASP A 34 -3.52 -3.10 -14.48
C ASP A 34 -3.03 -4.10 -13.42
N SER A 35 -1.75 -4.45 -13.45
CA SER A 35 -1.12 -5.30 -12.43
C SER A 35 -1.03 -4.59 -11.09
N LEU A 36 -0.69 -3.32 -11.08
CA LEU A 36 -0.65 -2.52 -9.85
C LEU A 36 -2.04 -2.31 -9.27
N GLN A 37 -3.08 -2.21 -10.11
CA GLN A 37 -4.46 -2.14 -9.64
C GLN A 37 -4.85 -3.41 -8.88
N VAL A 38 -4.47 -4.59 -9.37
CA VAL A 38 -4.70 -5.86 -8.65
C VAL A 38 -4.03 -5.84 -7.28
N VAL A 39 -2.78 -5.37 -7.19
CA VAL A 39 -2.05 -5.24 -5.92
C VAL A 39 -2.78 -4.33 -4.94
N VAL A 40 -3.21 -3.17 -5.39
CA VAL A 40 -3.90 -2.18 -4.53
C VAL A 40 -5.26 -2.71 -4.07
N ASP A 41 -6.02 -3.35 -4.95
CA ASP A 41 -7.31 -3.95 -4.62
C ASP A 41 -7.16 -5.06 -3.60
N LEU A 42 -6.16 -5.94 -3.75
CA LEU A 42 -5.87 -7.00 -2.79
C LEU A 42 -5.38 -6.44 -1.44
N ALA A 43 -4.49 -5.45 -1.46
CA ALA A 43 -4.04 -4.80 -0.23
C ALA A 43 -5.21 -4.24 0.56
N ARG A 44 -6.15 -3.59 -0.10
CA ARG A 44 -7.37 -3.06 0.52
C ARG A 44 -8.28 -4.17 1.05
N SER A 45 -8.66 -5.11 0.20
CA SER A 45 -9.65 -6.15 0.55
C SER A 45 -9.16 -7.09 1.64
N GLU A 46 -7.92 -7.52 1.57
CA GLU A 46 -7.35 -8.51 2.49
C GLU A 46 -7.00 -7.91 3.87
N THR A 47 -6.71 -6.63 3.95
CA THR A 47 -6.56 -5.91 5.22
C THR A 47 -7.86 -5.31 5.74
N ARG A 48 -8.94 -5.41 4.97
CA ARG A 48 -10.21 -4.74 5.23
C ARG A 48 -10.06 -3.23 5.40
N GLY A 49 -9.14 -2.65 4.64
CA GLY A 49 -8.94 -1.23 4.60
C GLY A 49 -10.06 -0.51 3.84
N ARG A 50 -10.36 0.70 4.23
CA ARG A 50 -11.31 1.55 3.51
C ARG A 50 -10.74 2.06 2.20
N TYR A 51 -9.48 2.49 2.25
CA TYR A 51 -8.75 2.98 1.08
C TYR A 51 -7.40 2.27 0.97
N ALA A 52 -6.93 2.14 -0.26
CA ALA A 52 -5.56 1.80 -0.56
C ALA A 52 -5.05 2.67 -1.71
N ALA A 53 -3.75 2.94 -1.71
CA ALA A 53 -3.10 3.71 -2.76
C ALA A 53 -1.66 3.25 -2.97
N LEU A 54 -1.22 3.28 -4.21
CA LEU A 54 0.16 3.00 -4.59
C LEU A 54 0.67 4.19 -5.39
N ASN A 55 1.79 4.73 -4.94
CA ASN A 55 2.48 5.84 -5.60
C ASN A 55 3.88 5.39 -6.04
N VAL A 56 4.23 5.66 -7.29
CA VAL A 56 5.55 5.42 -7.85
C VAL A 56 6.13 6.72 -8.34
N THR A 57 7.37 7.00 -8.00
CA THR A 57 8.10 8.18 -8.44
C THR A 57 9.29 7.81 -9.33
N ASP A 58 9.67 8.72 -10.20
CA ASP A 58 10.90 8.61 -10.98
C ASP A 58 12.13 9.01 -10.14
N GLU A 59 13.28 9.02 -10.77
CA GLU A 59 14.56 9.42 -10.17
C GLU A 59 14.63 10.90 -9.70
N HIS A 60 13.69 11.73 -10.16
CA HIS A 60 13.55 13.13 -9.81
C HIS A 60 12.39 13.39 -8.84
N ASP A 61 11.87 12.34 -8.19
CA ASP A 61 10.73 12.40 -7.27
C ASP A 61 9.40 12.85 -7.90
N ARG A 62 9.29 12.80 -9.22
CA ARG A 62 8.04 13.09 -9.91
C ARG A 62 7.17 11.84 -9.95
N THR A 63 5.89 12.00 -9.70
CA THR A 63 4.93 10.89 -9.78
C THR A 63 4.90 10.32 -11.20
N GLN A 64 5.23 9.04 -11.31
CA GLN A 64 5.18 8.27 -12.55
C GLN A 64 3.91 7.44 -12.64
N GLY A 65 3.42 6.94 -11.51
CA GLY A 65 2.18 6.19 -11.42
C GLY A 65 1.49 6.41 -10.08
N PHE A 66 0.17 6.47 -10.12
CA PHE A 66 -0.67 6.57 -8.95
C PHE A 66 -1.94 5.76 -9.16
N VAL A 67 -2.14 4.75 -8.32
CA VAL A 67 -3.25 3.81 -8.39
C VAL A 67 -3.95 3.77 -7.05
N THR A 68 -5.27 3.79 -7.06
CA THR A 68 -6.07 3.79 -5.82
C THR A 68 -7.14 2.71 -5.84
N SER A 69 -7.62 2.35 -4.66
CA SER A 69 -8.75 1.45 -4.45
C SER A 69 -9.65 1.97 -3.32
N GLY A 70 -10.96 1.91 -3.52
CA GLY A 70 -11.95 2.30 -2.53
C GLY A 70 -12.33 3.78 -2.52
N MET A 71 -11.66 4.62 -3.31
CA MET A 71 -11.98 6.05 -3.41
C MET A 71 -13.04 6.31 -4.47
N THR A 72 -13.96 7.21 -4.16
CA THR A 72 -14.91 7.74 -5.14
C THR A 72 -14.21 8.71 -6.12
N ALA A 73 -14.84 8.97 -7.26
CA ALA A 73 -14.32 9.95 -8.22
C ALA A 73 -14.21 11.34 -7.61
N GLU A 74 -15.10 11.71 -6.69
CA GLU A 74 -15.06 12.98 -5.96
C GLU A 74 -13.87 13.05 -5.01
N GLU A 75 -13.64 11.99 -4.23
CA GLU A 75 -12.49 11.88 -3.33
C GLU A 75 -11.17 11.96 -4.11
N LEU A 76 -11.08 11.28 -5.26
CA LEU A 76 -9.91 11.34 -6.14
C LEU A 76 -9.65 12.74 -6.67
N ARG A 77 -10.69 13.48 -7.04
CA ARG A 77 -10.55 14.89 -7.47
C ARG A 77 -10.07 15.80 -6.35
N GLY A 78 -10.37 15.45 -5.09
CA GLY A 78 -9.88 16.15 -3.91
C GLY A 78 -8.40 15.91 -3.61
N LEU A 79 -7.84 14.81 -4.12
CA LEU A 79 -6.42 14.49 -4.01
C LEU A 79 -5.66 15.20 -5.13
N ARG A 80 -5.20 16.43 -4.88
CA ARG A 80 -4.45 17.19 -5.87
C ARG A 80 -3.04 16.66 -6.13
N VAL A 81 -2.48 16.01 -5.12
CA VAL A 81 -1.10 15.46 -5.16
C VAL A 81 -1.11 14.12 -4.45
N PRO A 82 -0.45 13.08 -5.00
CA PRO A 82 -0.22 11.84 -4.27
C PRO A 82 0.45 12.11 -2.93
N PRO A 83 0.25 11.25 -1.92
CA PRO A 83 0.92 11.41 -0.63
C PRO A 83 2.41 11.59 -0.83
N SER A 84 2.92 12.75 -0.51
CA SER A 84 4.35 13.02 -0.54
C SER A 84 4.98 12.61 0.79
N SER A 85 6.27 12.35 0.77
CA SER A 85 7.07 11.92 1.92
C SER A 85 7.21 13.01 2.97
N HIS A 86 6.10 13.49 3.54
CA HIS A 86 6.09 14.49 4.60
C HIS A 86 5.75 13.88 5.96
N GLY A 87 6.33 14.42 7.01
CA GLY A 87 6.06 13.99 8.37
C GLY A 87 6.38 12.53 8.60
N PRO A 88 5.47 11.76 9.23
CA PRO A 88 5.69 10.34 9.51
C PRO A 88 5.95 9.46 8.28
N LEU A 89 5.50 9.89 7.09
CA LEU A 89 5.77 9.17 5.84
C LEU A 89 7.19 9.38 5.32
N ALA A 90 7.91 10.39 5.80
CA ALA A 90 9.29 10.63 5.41
C ALA A 90 10.20 9.44 5.74
N SER A 91 9.93 8.70 6.82
CA SER A 91 10.71 7.53 7.21
C SER A 91 10.61 6.38 6.21
N LEU A 92 9.49 6.23 5.51
CA LEU A 92 9.35 5.25 4.43
C LEU A 92 10.44 5.44 3.37
N ARG A 93 10.73 6.67 3.04
CA ARG A 93 11.68 7.03 1.99
C ARG A 93 13.12 7.05 2.51
N ALA A 94 13.33 7.62 3.69
CA ALA A 94 14.66 7.74 4.28
C ALA A 94 15.20 6.39 4.75
N ASP A 95 14.36 5.58 5.42
CA ASP A 95 14.79 4.36 6.09
C ASP A 95 14.35 3.09 5.35
N GLY A 96 13.43 3.19 4.40
CA GLY A 96 12.84 2.06 3.70
C GLY A 96 12.11 1.09 4.63
N LYS A 97 11.53 1.60 5.72
CA LYS A 97 10.83 0.81 6.73
C LYS A 97 9.33 1.05 6.67
N PRO A 98 8.52 0.03 6.97
CA PRO A 98 7.08 0.22 7.14
C PRO A 98 6.74 1.24 8.22
N VAL A 99 5.63 1.95 8.02
CA VAL A 99 5.07 2.90 9.00
C VAL A 99 3.65 2.49 9.33
N ARG A 100 3.36 2.34 10.60
CA ARG A 100 1.99 2.15 11.12
C ARG A 100 1.62 3.30 12.03
N ILE A 101 0.46 3.89 11.79
CA ILE A 101 -0.05 5.01 12.57
C ILE A 101 -1.48 4.70 12.95
N ASP A 102 -1.76 4.65 14.25
CA ASP A 102 -3.07 4.27 14.77
C ASP A 102 -4.06 5.41 14.69
N ASN A 103 -3.58 6.65 14.77
CA ASN A 103 -4.41 7.84 14.66
C ASN A 103 -3.71 8.96 13.90
N VAL A 104 -4.00 9.05 12.62
CA VAL A 104 -3.47 10.09 11.72
C VAL A 104 -3.87 11.50 12.16
N ASN A 105 -5.01 11.68 12.84
CA ASN A 105 -5.49 12.98 13.27
C ASN A 105 -4.57 13.64 14.31
N GLU A 106 -3.82 12.86 15.09
CA GLU A 106 -2.80 13.37 16.02
C GLU A 106 -1.61 13.99 15.30
N HIS A 107 -1.42 13.65 14.01
CA HIS A 107 -0.31 14.10 13.18
C HIS A 107 -0.74 14.87 11.94
N ARG A 108 -1.99 15.35 11.89
CA ARG A 108 -2.61 15.90 10.68
C ARG A 108 -1.79 17.01 10.02
N ARG A 109 -1.19 17.90 10.81
CA ARG A 109 -0.32 18.98 10.30
C ARG A 109 0.98 18.44 9.69
N ALA A 110 1.52 17.38 10.28
CA ALA A 110 2.76 16.74 9.82
C ALA A 110 2.57 16.02 8.48
N PHE A 111 1.38 15.47 8.19
CA PHE A 111 1.07 14.84 6.91
C PHE A 111 0.85 15.83 5.77
N GLY A 112 0.54 17.10 6.08
CA GLY A 112 0.29 18.10 5.05
C GLY A 112 -0.90 17.78 4.15
N PHE A 113 -1.92 17.08 4.66
CA PHE A 113 -3.11 16.75 3.88
C PHE A 113 -3.82 17.99 3.37
N PRO A 114 -4.21 18.04 2.07
CA PRO A 114 -5.01 19.11 1.55
C PRO A 114 -6.41 19.16 2.22
N PRO A 115 -7.09 20.32 2.24
CA PRO A 115 -8.38 20.48 2.93
C PRO A 115 -9.48 19.51 2.50
N ARG A 116 -9.42 19.00 1.27
CA ARG A 116 -10.40 18.05 0.70
C ARG A 116 -9.94 16.60 0.74
N HIS A 117 -8.85 16.33 1.43
CA HIS A 117 -8.38 14.95 1.60
C HIS A 117 -9.42 14.15 2.39
N PRO A 118 -9.74 12.90 1.98
CA PRO A 118 -10.63 12.04 2.75
C PRO A 118 -10.19 11.91 4.21
N ALA A 119 -11.15 11.89 5.13
CA ALA A 119 -10.84 11.66 6.53
C ALA A 119 -10.26 10.25 6.72
N MET A 120 -9.11 10.14 7.35
CA MET A 120 -8.41 8.90 7.63
C MET A 120 -8.02 8.87 9.10
N ARG A 121 -8.14 7.71 9.74
CA ARG A 121 -7.76 7.52 11.14
C ARG A 121 -6.45 6.73 11.25
N SER A 122 -6.44 5.50 10.77
CA SER A 122 -5.28 4.63 10.81
C SER A 122 -4.62 4.52 9.45
N LEU A 123 -3.32 4.28 9.44
CA LEU A 123 -2.53 4.15 8.22
C LEU A 123 -1.45 3.09 8.39
N LEU A 124 -1.30 2.26 7.35
CA LEU A 124 -0.15 1.40 7.17
C LEU A 124 0.47 1.74 5.81
N GLY A 125 1.73 2.14 5.81
CA GLY A 125 2.50 2.40 4.61
C GLY A 125 3.73 1.49 4.55
N VAL A 126 4.00 0.94 3.37
CA VAL A 126 5.20 0.12 3.12
C VAL A 126 5.95 0.63 1.90
N PRO A 127 7.29 0.53 1.90
CA PRO A 127 8.08 1.04 0.79
C PRO A 127 7.97 0.16 -0.46
N LEU A 128 8.07 0.80 -1.62
CA LEU A 128 8.31 0.16 -2.91
C LEU A 128 9.77 0.37 -3.29
N TRP A 129 10.49 -0.72 -3.49
CA TRP A 129 11.89 -0.70 -3.85
C TRP A 129 12.07 -0.94 -5.35
N SER A 130 13.02 -0.23 -5.96
CA SER A 130 13.51 -0.51 -7.30
C SER A 130 15.00 -0.20 -7.34
N ASP A 131 15.79 -1.15 -7.79
CA ASP A 131 17.27 -1.05 -7.87
C ASP A 131 17.93 -0.59 -6.56
N GLY A 132 17.44 -1.09 -5.42
CA GLY A 132 17.97 -0.75 -4.10
C GLY A 132 17.60 0.64 -3.58
N VAL A 133 16.70 1.34 -4.26
CA VAL A 133 16.21 2.68 -3.88
C VAL A 133 14.69 2.63 -3.66
N VAL A 134 14.21 3.36 -2.66
CA VAL A 134 12.77 3.51 -2.45
C VAL A 134 12.21 4.44 -3.51
N ARG A 135 11.33 3.92 -4.35
CA ARG A 135 10.70 4.64 -5.47
C ARG A 135 9.22 4.94 -5.25
N GLY A 136 8.71 4.66 -4.09
CA GLY A 136 7.31 4.91 -3.79
C GLY A 136 6.85 4.18 -2.55
N ALA A 137 5.55 4.07 -2.42
CA ALA A 137 4.93 3.38 -1.30
C ALA A 137 3.56 2.80 -1.66
N LEU A 138 3.20 1.76 -0.93
CA LEU A 138 1.86 1.19 -0.91
C LEU A 138 1.24 1.51 0.45
N TYR A 139 0.06 2.12 0.44
CA TYR A 139 -0.67 2.54 1.63
C TYR A 139 -2.01 1.83 1.73
N VAL A 140 -2.40 1.50 2.96
CA VAL A 140 -3.77 1.15 3.31
C VAL A 140 -4.22 1.98 4.50
N THR A 141 -5.48 2.37 4.54
CA THR A 141 -6.02 3.24 5.59
C THR A 141 -7.35 2.71 6.10
N ASP A 142 -7.60 2.96 7.37
CA ASP A 142 -8.88 2.71 8.05
C ASP A 142 -9.41 1.28 7.89
N ARG A 143 -9.04 0.41 8.82
CA ARG A 143 -9.70 -0.90 8.91
C ARG A 143 -11.18 -0.72 9.22
N GLU A 144 -12.01 -1.45 8.51
CA GLU A 144 -13.48 -1.40 8.66
C GLU A 144 -13.94 -1.78 10.07
N ASP A 145 -13.17 -2.62 10.78
CA ASP A 145 -13.45 -3.00 12.17
C ASP A 145 -13.01 -1.96 13.20
N GLY A 146 -12.42 -0.85 12.77
CA GLY A 146 -11.94 0.22 13.63
C GLY A 146 -10.68 -0.10 14.43
N GLN A 147 -10.10 -1.28 14.25
CA GLN A 147 -8.85 -1.67 14.90
C GLN A 147 -7.63 -1.12 14.16
N PRO A 148 -6.49 -0.91 14.83
CA PRO A 148 -5.24 -0.59 14.15
C PRO A 148 -4.78 -1.76 13.27
N PHE A 149 -3.97 -1.45 12.26
CA PHE A 149 -3.30 -2.48 11.47
C PHE A 149 -2.31 -3.24 12.34
N ASP A 150 -2.22 -4.55 12.14
CA ASP A 150 -1.39 -5.46 12.92
C ASP A 150 -0.17 -5.98 12.13
N ASP A 151 0.64 -6.82 12.76
CA ASP A 151 1.83 -7.42 12.12
C ASP A 151 1.47 -8.29 10.92
N GLY A 152 0.32 -8.97 10.95
CA GLY A 152 -0.17 -9.77 9.84
C GLY A 152 -0.55 -8.91 8.64
N ASP A 153 -1.20 -7.79 8.87
CA ASP A 153 -1.50 -6.81 7.82
C ASP A 153 -0.22 -6.25 7.20
N GLU A 154 0.75 -5.89 8.03
CA GLU A 154 2.05 -5.37 7.57
C GLU A 154 2.79 -6.39 6.69
N LEU A 155 2.88 -7.64 7.12
CA LEU A 155 3.52 -8.71 6.33
C LEU A 155 2.83 -8.91 4.98
N LEU A 156 1.50 -8.92 4.97
CA LEU A 156 0.70 -9.07 3.75
C LEU A 156 0.95 -7.91 2.78
N VAL A 157 0.88 -6.69 3.26
CA VAL A 157 1.08 -5.49 2.41
C VAL A 157 2.53 -5.39 1.93
N LEU A 158 3.52 -5.74 2.76
CA LEU A 158 4.93 -5.86 2.35
C LEU A 158 5.13 -6.89 1.25
N THR A 159 4.48 -8.03 1.33
CA THR A 159 4.56 -9.09 0.32
C THR A 159 3.99 -8.61 -1.02
N LEU A 160 2.86 -7.93 -0.99
CA LEU A 160 2.27 -7.31 -2.19
C LEU A 160 3.15 -6.19 -2.75
N ALA A 161 3.76 -5.38 -1.90
CA ALA A 161 4.68 -4.33 -2.31
C ALA A 161 5.93 -4.88 -3.02
N ARG A 162 6.48 -5.99 -2.58
CA ARG A 162 7.59 -6.67 -3.25
C ARG A 162 7.20 -7.17 -4.64
N HIS A 163 6.00 -7.70 -4.78
CA HIS A 163 5.48 -8.09 -6.09
C HIS A 163 5.30 -6.86 -7.01
N ALA A 164 4.72 -5.78 -6.49
CA ALA A 164 4.58 -4.53 -7.23
C ALA A 164 5.94 -3.96 -7.67
N SER A 165 6.95 -4.02 -6.82
CA SER A 165 8.32 -3.62 -7.15
C SER A 165 8.86 -4.39 -8.36
N THR A 166 8.65 -5.69 -8.41
CA THR A 166 9.05 -6.53 -9.55
C THR A 166 8.34 -6.10 -10.86
N VAL A 167 7.06 -5.79 -10.78
CA VAL A 167 6.30 -5.27 -11.94
C VAL A 167 6.88 -3.93 -12.41
N ILE A 168 7.15 -3.03 -11.48
CA ILE A 168 7.69 -1.70 -11.76
C ILE A 168 9.07 -1.80 -12.43
N GLU A 169 9.96 -2.63 -11.90
CA GLU A 169 11.31 -2.82 -12.44
C GLU A 169 11.29 -3.39 -13.87
N ARG A 170 10.39 -4.30 -14.15
CA ARG A 170 10.32 -4.95 -15.47
C ARG A 170 9.67 -4.09 -16.54
N GLU A 171 8.75 -3.23 -16.18
CA GLU A 171 7.89 -2.52 -17.13
C GLU A 171 8.19 -1.02 -17.24
N TRP A 172 8.80 -0.42 -16.21
CA TRP A 172 9.06 1.02 -16.18
C TRP A 172 10.55 1.38 -16.11
N TYR A 173 11.37 0.43 -15.78
CA TYR A 173 12.82 0.56 -15.71
C TYR A 173 13.49 -0.62 -16.40
#